data_c95765429ea0dd9fb3cd62f8e88f2b54
#
_entry.id   c95765429ea0dd9fb3cd62f8e88f2b54
#
_cell.length_a   1.000
_cell.length_b   1.000
_cell.length_c   1.000
_cell.angle_alpha   90.00
_cell.angle_beta   90.00
_cell.angle_gamma   90.00
#
_symmetry.space_group_name_H-M   'P 1'
#
loop_
_entity.id
_entity.type
_entity.pdbx_description
1 polymer ?
#
loop_
_entity_poly.entity_id
_entity_poly.type
_entity_poly.pdbx_seq_one_letter_code
_entity_poly.pdbx_strand_id
1 'polypeptide(L)'
;MKKFWKIVMLTVLCVSLLCGVTAMAEADRFQFEKTNLTVFEGNTLELSLIRQGNCAADGELTFVSGRENIATVDENGVVTGLTKGQTTITATLKTEKRTWKASVTVTVARAVTDIAVNETGLTIYDAADPLISHLTGGADGRVLLLRKGKQVSIRATLSPNDANNRRYTVASSDTDVVRVSGSTLTARGAGECIVTVASESNPEVSVDYRVIVITPVTGVTVTADTKTLFIGTTAQLTATVKPADASITGVKWESTNEKVAVVDEYGVVTGVGRGQATIRATAADGSGQRASVNVTVKQQPES
;
A
#
# COMPACT_ATOMS: atom_id res chain seq x y z
N MET A 1 35.24 16.51 -29.69
CA MET A 1 36.65 16.06 -29.66
C MET A 1 36.63 14.55 -29.46
N LYS A 2 37.06 13.83 -30.50
CA LYS A 2 37.09 12.36 -30.58
C LYS A 2 38.23 11.83 -29.76
N LYS A 3 38.03 10.90 -28.82
CA LYS A 3 39.11 10.11 -28.22
C LYS A 3 39.07 8.68 -28.78
N PHE A 4 40.06 8.39 -29.56
CA PHE A 4 40.40 7.10 -30.13
C PHE A 4 40.76 6.08 -29.06
N TRP A 5 40.17 4.89 -29.12
CA TRP A 5 40.61 3.72 -28.36
C TRP A 5 41.59 2.95 -29.20
N LYS A 6 42.81 2.87 -28.68
CA LYS A 6 43.91 2.10 -29.30
C LYS A 6 43.71 0.62 -28.97
N ILE A 7 43.49 -0.18 -29.99
CA ILE A 7 43.65 -1.65 -29.94
C ILE A 7 45.16 -1.96 -29.94
N VAL A 8 45.64 -2.56 -28.86
CA VAL A 8 47.01 -3.12 -28.80
C VAL A 8 46.90 -4.58 -29.27
N MET A 9 47.36 -4.81 -30.49
CA MET A 9 47.56 -6.13 -31.05
C MET A 9 48.88 -6.69 -30.50
N LEU A 10 48.79 -7.65 -29.57
CA LEU A 10 49.97 -8.38 -29.08
C LEU A 10 50.19 -9.61 -29.98
N THR A 11 51.13 -9.50 -30.91
CA THR A 11 51.63 -10.64 -31.70
C THR A 11 52.46 -11.51 -30.79
N VAL A 12 51.95 -12.66 -30.36
CA VAL A 12 52.73 -13.70 -29.70
C VAL A 12 53.32 -14.59 -30.77
N LEU A 13 54.63 -14.53 -30.82
CA LEU A 13 55.52 -15.37 -31.65
C LEU A 13 55.35 -16.85 -31.24
N CYS A 14 54.80 -17.68 -32.14
CA CYS A 14 54.72 -19.12 -31.95
C CYS A 14 56.12 -19.75 -32.00
N VAL A 15 56.70 -20.05 -30.84
CA VAL A 15 57.76 -21.04 -30.75
C VAL A 15 57.08 -22.42 -30.60
N SER A 16 57.16 -23.19 -31.64
CA SER A 16 56.72 -24.59 -31.67
C SER A 16 57.62 -25.46 -30.79
N LEU A 17 57.19 -25.59 -29.52
CA LEU A 17 57.67 -26.69 -28.69
C LEU A 17 56.61 -27.80 -28.80
N LEU A 18 56.97 -28.87 -29.53
CA LEU A 18 56.24 -30.14 -29.51
C LEU A 18 56.32 -30.73 -28.09
N CYS A 19 55.48 -30.29 -27.22
CA CYS A 19 55.12 -31.01 -26.02
C CYS A 19 53.74 -31.61 -26.25
N GLY A 20 53.65 -32.94 -26.36
CA GLY A 20 52.38 -33.63 -26.53
C GLY A 20 51.46 -33.34 -25.36
N VAL A 21 50.70 -32.24 -25.50
CA VAL A 21 49.54 -32.01 -24.68
C VAL A 21 48.47 -32.96 -25.21
N THR A 22 48.38 -34.14 -24.61
CA THR A 22 47.16 -34.94 -24.68
C THR A 22 46.05 -34.00 -24.21
N ALA A 23 45.24 -33.48 -25.17
CA ALA A 23 44.03 -32.78 -24.82
C ALA A 23 43.25 -33.73 -23.91
N MET A 24 43.20 -33.42 -22.63
CA MET A 24 42.30 -34.13 -21.71
C MET A 24 40.91 -33.97 -22.30
N ALA A 25 40.27 -35.06 -22.69
CA ALA A 25 38.92 -35.05 -23.19
C ALA A 25 38.06 -34.38 -22.12
N GLU A 26 37.41 -33.31 -22.50
CA GLU A 26 36.51 -32.62 -21.61
C GLU A 26 35.45 -33.62 -21.08
N ALA A 27 35.24 -33.64 -19.78
CA ALA A 27 34.33 -34.61 -19.18
C ALA A 27 32.89 -34.42 -19.70
N ASP A 28 32.22 -35.51 -20.03
CA ASP A 28 30.85 -35.49 -20.48
C ASP A 28 29.98 -34.85 -19.42
N ARG A 29 29.27 -33.77 -19.78
CA ARG A 29 28.37 -33.04 -18.90
C ARG A 29 27.09 -32.72 -19.63
N PHE A 30 26.01 -33.36 -19.19
CA PHE A 30 24.64 -33.12 -19.68
C PHE A 30 23.75 -32.88 -18.48
N GLN A 31 23.45 -31.61 -18.23
CA GLN A 31 22.66 -31.19 -17.07
C GLN A 31 22.00 -29.85 -17.31
N PHE A 32 20.93 -29.57 -16.59
CA PHE A 32 20.38 -28.22 -16.53
C PHE A 32 21.31 -27.31 -15.73
N GLU A 33 21.37 -26.03 -16.10
CA GLU A 33 22.13 -25.01 -15.40
C GLU A 33 21.66 -24.85 -13.95
N LYS A 34 20.35 -24.98 -13.73
CA LYS A 34 19.71 -24.94 -12.41
C LYS A 34 18.93 -26.22 -12.16
N THR A 35 18.92 -26.67 -10.91
CA THR A 35 18.20 -27.90 -10.49
C THR A 35 16.73 -27.63 -10.10
N ASN A 36 16.42 -26.40 -9.75
CA ASN A 36 15.06 -25.96 -9.37
C ASN A 36 14.74 -24.63 -10.05
N LEU A 37 13.57 -24.55 -10.65
CA LEU A 37 13.08 -23.38 -11.35
C LEU A 37 11.65 -23.08 -10.87
N THR A 38 11.27 -21.81 -10.94
CA THR A 38 9.91 -21.37 -10.63
C THR A 38 9.37 -20.57 -11.80
N VAL A 39 8.15 -20.89 -12.22
CA VAL A 39 7.37 -20.16 -13.22
C VAL A 39 5.99 -19.88 -12.63
N PHE A 40 5.40 -18.73 -12.96
CA PHE A 40 4.02 -18.46 -12.54
C PHE A 40 3.01 -19.08 -13.51
N GLU A 41 1.80 -19.38 -13.00
CA GLU A 41 0.68 -19.81 -13.84
C GLU A 41 0.47 -18.85 -15.02
N GLY A 42 0.31 -19.40 -16.22
CA GLY A 42 0.15 -18.63 -17.46
C GLY A 42 1.44 -18.08 -18.07
N ASN A 43 2.57 -18.15 -17.37
CA ASN A 43 3.84 -17.64 -17.87
C ASN A 43 4.72 -18.76 -18.42
N THR A 44 5.75 -18.37 -19.18
CA THR A 44 6.72 -19.28 -19.77
C THR A 44 8.10 -19.08 -19.17
N LEU A 45 8.93 -20.10 -19.27
CA LEU A 45 10.33 -20.13 -18.83
C LEU A 45 11.16 -20.98 -19.78
N GLU A 46 12.26 -20.45 -20.29
CA GLU A 46 13.19 -21.19 -21.13
C GLU A 46 14.20 -21.97 -20.26
N LEU A 47 14.43 -23.24 -20.61
CA LEU A 47 15.36 -24.13 -19.93
C LEU A 47 16.76 -24.00 -20.53
N SER A 48 17.77 -23.82 -19.68
CA SER A 48 19.17 -23.79 -20.08
C SER A 48 19.86 -25.13 -19.77
N LEU A 49 20.39 -25.78 -20.81
CA LEU A 49 21.16 -27.03 -20.72
C LEU A 49 22.65 -26.79 -20.92
N ILE A 50 23.46 -27.38 -20.06
CA ILE A 50 24.92 -27.48 -20.23
C ILE A 50 25.20 -28.79 -20.98
N ARG A 51 25.86 -28.67 -22.14
CA ARG A 51 26.27 -29.79 -22.99
C ARG A 51 27.78 -29.68 -23.26
N GLN A 52 28.60 -30.58 -22.68
CA GLN A 52 30.06 -30.60 -22.80
C GLN A 52 30.55 -32.00 -23.09
N GLY A 53 31.76 -32.11 -23.68
CA GLY A 53 32.34 -33.40 -24.08
C GLY A 53 31.53 -34.07 -25.19
N ASN A 54 31.31 -35.36 -25.09
CA ASN A 54 30.53 -36.13 -26.08
C ASN A 54 29.04 -35.73 -26.13
N CYS A 55 28.53 -35.02 -25.13
CA CYS A 55 27.18 -34.47 -25.09
C CYS A 55 27.00 -33.21 -25.97
N ALA A 56 28.10 -32.62 -26.43
CA ALA A 56 28.06 -31.49 -27.37
C ALA A 56 27.78 -31.94 -28.81
N ALA A 57 27.88 -33.24 -29.11
CA ALA A 57 27.63 -33.81 -30.41
C ALA A 57 26.15 -33.64 -30.84
N ASP A 58 25.90 -33.65 -32.14
CA ASP A 58 24.55 -33.62 -32.70
C ASP A 58 23.76 -34.89 -32.31
N GLY A 59 22.51 -34.70 -32.02
CA GLY A 59 21.60 -35.74 -31.62
C GLY A 59 20.18 -35.24 -31.43
N GLU A 60 19.24 -36.17 -31.31
CA GLU A 60 17.85 -35.87 -31.06
C GLU A 60 17.68 -35.46 -29.60
N LEU A 61 17.33 -34.18 -29.36
CA LEU A 61 17.04 -33.64 -28.03
C LEU A 61 15.51 -33.55 -27.85
N THR A 62 15.02 -34.18 -26.81
CA THR A 62 13.59 -34.19 -26.47
C THR A 62 13.40 -33.77 -25.02
N PHE A 63 12.27 -33.13 -24.74
CA PHE A 63 11.84 -32.73 -23.41
C PHE A 63 10.50 -33.37 -23.06
N VAL A 64 10.35 -33.80 -21.80
CA VAL A 64 9.12 -34.43 -21.32
C VAL A 64 8.80 -33.90 -19.93
N SER A 65 7.55 -33.51 -19.73
CA SER A 65 7.03 -33.17 -18.40
C SER A 65 6.50 -34.41 -17.68
N GLY A 66 6.84 -34.59 -16.43
CA GLY A 66 6.32 -35.66 -15.57
C GLY A 66 4.84 -35.47 -15.20
N ARG A 67 4.35 -34.21 -15.26
CA ARG A 67 2.94 -33.83 -15.00
C ARG A 67 2.52 -32.69 -15.91
N GLU A 68 1.99 -33.01 -17.07
CA GLU A 68 1.59 -32.04 -18.09
C GLU A 68 0.43 -31.15 -17.65
N ASN A 69 -0.40 -31.58 -16.71
CA ASN A 69 -1.44 -30.77 -16.12
C ASN A 69 -0.90 -29.66 -15.19
N ILE A 70 0.36 -29.75 -14.74
CA ILE A 70 1.04 -28.72 -13.94
C ILE A 70 1.84 -27.80 -14.85
N ALA A 71 2.71 -28.35 -15.69
CA ALA A 71 3.45 -27.59 -16.67
C ALA A 71 3.72 -28.44 -17.91
N THR A 72 3.63 -27.84 -19.09
CA THR A 72 4.08 -28.42 -20.36
C THR A 72 5.47 -27.92 -20.72
N VAL A 73 6.12 -28.61 -21.63
CA VAL A 73 7.39 -28.18 -22.23
C VAL A 73 7.33 -28.47 -23.72
N ASP A 74 7.81 -27.52 -24.53
CA ASP A 74 7.88 -27.69 -25.98
C ASP A 74 9.23 -28.29 -26.46
N GLU A 75 9.37 -28.48 -27.77
CA GLU A 75 10.57 -29.01 -28.40
C GLU A 75 11.81 -28.11 -28.24
N ASN A 76 11.62 -26.81 -28.00
CA ASN A 76 12.67 -25.82 -27.78
C ASN A 76 13.10 -25.74 -26.31
N GLY A 77 12.42 -26.46 -25.41
CA GLY A 77 12.68 -26.41 -23.97
C GLY A 77 11.99 -25.23 -23.27
N VAL A 78 10.95 -24.63 -23.88
CA VAL A 78 10.13 -23.60 -23.25
C VAL A 78 9.05 -24.26 -22.40
N VAL A 79 9.12 -24.02 -21.11
CA VAL A 79 8.14 -24.52 -20.12
C VAL A 79 7.00 -23.53 -19.99
N THR A 80 5.76 -23.99 -20.04
CA THR A 80 4.55 -23.22 -19.73
C THR A 80 3.94 -23.72 -18.42
N GLY A 81 3.81 -22.81 -17.42
CA GLY A 81 3.13 -23.11 -16.16
C GLY A 81 1.60 -23.10 -16.33
N LEU A 82 0.92 -24.20 -16.04
CA LEU A 82 -0.53 -24.34 -16.23
C LEU A 82 -1.31 -24.25 -14.92
N THR A 83 -0.89 -25.02 -13.92
CA THR A 83 -1.59 -25.08 -12.63
C THR A 83 -0.58 -25.16 -11.49
N LYS A 84 -0.87 -24.47 -10.39
CA LYS A 84 -0.03 -24.48 -9.18
C LYS A 84 0.34 -25.92 -8.79
N GLY A 85 1.64 -26.15 -8.63
CA GLY A 85 2.16 -27.46 -8.25
C GLY A 85 3.62 -27.60 -8.59
N GLN A 86 4.07 -28.87 -8.62
CA GLN A 86 5.46 -29.18 -8.93
C GLN A 86 5.52 -30.37 -9.92
N THR A 87 6.36 -30.25 -10.92
CA THR A 87 6.65 -31.30 -11.89
C THR A 87 8.14 -31.41 -12.15
N THR A 88 8.57 -32.51 -12.74
CA THR A 88 9.94 -32.68 -13.19
C THR A 88 9.97 -32.67 -14.71
N ILE A 89 10.79 -31.80 -15.29
CA ILE A 89 11.06 -31.82 -16.73
C ILE A 89 12.35 -32.64 -16.95
N THR A 90 12.26 -33.58 -17.85
CA THR A 90 13.39 -34.45 -18.23
C THR A 90 13.79 -34.15 -19.68
N ALA A 91 15.05 -33.75 -19.87
CA ALA A 91 15.69 -33.65 -21.18
C ALA A 91 16.39 -34.97 -21.49
N THR A 92 16.18 -35.51 -22.71
CA THR A 92 16.87 -36.67 -23.24
C THR A 92 17.57 -36.32 -24.53
N LEU A 93 18.89 -36.50 -24.55
CA LEU A 93 19.70 -36.36 -25.75
C LEU A 93 20.07 -37.78 -26.24
N LYS A 94 19.64 -38.13 -27.44
CA LYS A 94 19.96 -39.40 -28.09
C LYS A 94 20.90 -39.14 -29.27
N THR A 95 22.10 -39.69 -29.21
CA THR A 95 23.03 -39.74 -30.32
C THR A 95 23.15 -41.17 -30.85
N GLU A 96 23.87 -41.39 -31.94
CA GLU A 96 24.10 -42.75 -32.47
C GLU A 96 24.77 -43.69 -31.48
N LYS A 97 25.59 -43.14 -30.57
CA LYS A 97 26.44 -43.93 -29.66
C LYS A 97 25.90 -44.03 -28.23
N ARG A 98 25.11 -43.05 -27.77
CA ARG A 98 24.74 -42.94 -26.35
C ARG A 98 23.49 -42.10 -26.14
N THR A 99 22.83 -42.34 -25.03
CA THR A 99 21.71 -41.54 -24.55
C THR A 99 22.06 -40.91 -23.21
N TRP A 100 21.87 -39.60 -23.08
CA TRP A 100 22.01 -38.84 -21.81
C TRP A 100 20.64 -38.36 -21.36
N LYS A 101 20.47 -38.25 -20.04
CA LYS A 101 19.27 -37.70 -19.43
C LYS A 101 19.67 -36.69 -18.35
N ALA A 102 18.93 -35.60 -18.29
CA ALA A 102 18.99 -34.59 -17.23
C ALA A 102 17.59 -34.25 -16.78
N SER A 103 17.43 -33.90 -15.51
CA SER A 103 16.13 -33.54 -14.96
C SER A 103 16.24 -32.26 -14.14
N VAL A 104 15.19 -31.43 -14.20
CA VAL A 104 15.02 -30.21 -13.43
C VAL A 104 13.64 -30.21 -12.78
N THR A 105 13.58 -29.76 -11.54
CA THR A 105 12.30 -29.56 -10.86
C THR A 105 11.74 -28.19 -11.21
N VAL A 106 10.53 -28.17 -11.73
CA VAL A 106 9.77 -26.94 -12.03
C VAL A 106 8.62 -26.81 -11.05
N THR A 107 8.60 -25.69 -10.34
CA THR A 107 7.49 -25.30 -9.47
C THR A 107 6.66 -24.25 -10.20
N VAL A 108 5.37 -24.56 -10.40
CA VAL A 108 4.41 -23.58 -10.89
C VAL A 108 3.80 -22.85 -9.69
N ALA A 109 4.05 -21.57 -9.62
CA ALA A 109 3.57 -20.71 -8.54
C ALA A 109 2.32 -19.95 -8.97
N ARG A 110 1.43 -19.69 -8.03
CA ARG A 110 0.27 -18.81 -8.24
C ARG A 110 0.59 -17.42 -7.71
N ALA A 111 0.46 -16.42 -8.59
CA ALA A 111 0.67 -15.02 -8.24
C ALA A 111 -0.51 -14.46 -7.44
N VAL A 112 -0.25 -13.38 -6.72
CA VAL A 112 -1.30 -12.51 -6.17
C VAL A 112 -1.88 -11.69 -7.32
N THR A 113 -3.21 -11.62 -7.38
CA THR A 113 -3.96 -10.88 -8.41
C THR A 113 -4.79 -9.74 -7.85
N ASP A 114 -5.01 -9.72 -6.51
CA ASP A 114 -5.80 -8.68 -5.86
C ASP A 114 -5.38 -8.48 -4.40
N ILE A 115 -5.57 -7.27 -3.89
CA ILE A 115 -5.33 -6.89 -2.51
C ILE A 115 -6.50 -6.08 -1.97
N ALA A 116 -7.10 -6.53 -0.89
CA ALA A 116 -8.19 -5.87 -0.20
C ALA A 116 -7.72 -5.42 1.19
N VAL A 117 -7.88 -4.13 1.50
CA VAL A 117 -7.57 -3.59 2.83
C VAL A 117 -8.81 -3.61 3.70
N ASN A 118 -8.67 -4.10 4.92
CA ASN A 118 -9.74 -4.02 5.92
C ASN A 118 -9.78 -2.60 6.50
N GLU A 119 -10.82 -1.86 6.18
CA GLU A 119 -11.01 -0.47 6.58
C GLU A 119 -11.71 -0.31 7.95
N THR A 120 -12.07 -1.41 8.61
CA THR A 120 -12.68 -1.35 9.94
C THR A 120 -11.77 -0.65 10.94
N GLY A 121 -12.27 0.43 11.54
CA GLY A 121 -11.51 1.28 12.48
C GLY A 121 -10.65 2.35 11.83
N LEU A 122 -10.63 2.45 10.50
CA LEU A 122 -10.05 3.57 9.79
C LEU A 122 -11.08 4.71 9.68
N THR A 123 -10.63 5.95 9.81
CA THR A 123 -11.47 7.15 9.62
C THR A 123 -11.28 7.63 8.18
N ILE A 124 -12.18 7.22 7.31
CA ILE A 124 -12.12 7.53 5.88
C ILE A 124 -13.27 8.47 5.53
N TYR A 125 -12.94 9.55 4.83
CA TYR A 125 -13.87 10.54 4.31
C TYR A 125 -13.86 10.53 2.78
N ASP A 126 -14.95 11.00 2.18
CA ASP A 126 -14.93 11.52 0.83
C ASP A 126 -14.15 12.84 0.82
N ALA A 127 -13.28 13.06 -0.16
CA ALA A 127 -12.49 14.28 -0.23
C ALA A 127 -13.35 15.55 -0.39
N ALA A 128 -14.56 15.40 -0.93
CA ALA A 128 -15.56 16.48 -1.05
C ALA A 128 -16.38 16.72 0.23
N ASP A 129 -16.17 15.89 1.30
CA ASP A 129 -16.88 16.09 2.57
C ASP A 129 -16.63 17.53 3.10
N PRO A 130 -17.67 18.30 3.43
CA PRO A 130 -17.55 19.69 3.91
C PRO A 130 -16.59 19.86 5.09
N LEU A 131 -16.44 18.83 5.92
CA LEU A 131 -15.54 18.86 7.07
C LEU A 131 -14.07 18.95 6.68
N ILE A 132 -13.67 18.30 5.59
CA ILE A 132 -12.27 18.17 5.16
C ILE A 132 -12.00 18.76 3.77
N SER A 133 -13.02 19.23 3.05
CA SER A 133 -12.86 19.76 1.68
C SER A 133 -11.85 20.89 1.59
N HIS A 134 -11.73 21.72 2.63
CA HIS A 134 -10.71 22.78 2.70
C HIS A 134 -9.28 22.23 2.84
N LEU A 135 -9.10 20.99 3.33
CA LEU A 135 -7.80 20.31 3.42
C LEU A 135 -7.45 19.58 2.12
N THR A 136 -8.47 19.18 1.35
CA THR A 136 -8.30 18.40 0.12
C THR A 136 -8.17 19.27 -1.12
N GLY A 137 -8.42 20.55 -1.02
CA GLY A 137 -8.47 21.48 -2.16
C GLY A 137 -9.61 21.17 -3.15
N GLY A 138 -10.66 20.47 -2.71
CA GLY A 138 -11.79 20.05 -3.55
C GLY A 138 -11.47 18.90 -4.52
N ALA A 139 -10.38 18.17 -4.29
CA ALA A 139 -10.05 16.98 -5.07
C ALA A 139 -11.08 15.86 -4.81
N ASP A 140 -11.31 15.03 -5.83
CA ASP A 140 -12.15 13.84 -5.71
C ASP A 140 -11.42 12.68 -5.01
N GLY A 141 -12.19 11.72 -4.50
CA GLY A 141 -11.70 10.46 -3.97
C GLY A 141 -11.80 10.33 -2.46
N ARG A 142 -11.21 9.26 -1.94
CA ARG A 142 -11.28 8.88 -0.53
C ARG A 142 -9.99 9.28 0.20
N VAL A 143 -10.14 9.75 1.43
CA VAL A 143 -9.04 10.24 2.27
C VAL A 143 -9.06 9.51 3.60
N LEU A 144 -7.95 8.93 4.00
CA LEU A 144 -7.73 8.44 5.35
C LEU A 144 -7.26 9.62 6.23
N LEU A 145 -8.11 10.02 7.16
CA LEU A 145 -7.81 11.11 8.10
C LEU A 145 -7.16 10.55 9.37
N LEU A 146 -5.97 11.04 9.68
CA LEU A 146 -5.27 10.71 10.91
C LEU A 146 -5.03 11.95 11.76
N ARG A 147 -5.07 11.81 13.08
CA ARG A 147 -4.66 12.87 14.01
C ARG A 147 -3.20 12.69 14.38
N LYS A 148 -2.43 13.77 14.37
CA LYS A 148 -1.04 13.79 14.84
C LYS A 148 -0.90 13.08 16.19
N GLY A 149 0.08 12.20 16.29
CA GLY A 149 0.36 11.38 17.46
C GLY A 149 -0.46 10.08 17.56
N LYS A 150 -1.41 9.82 16.66
CA LYS A 150 -2.18 8.58 16.63
C LYS A 150 -1.51 7.51 15.76
N GLN A 151 -1.84 6.26 16.08
CA GLN A 151 -1.42 5.09 15.34
C GLN A 151 -2.63 4.31 14.86
N VAL A 152 -2.54 3.77 13.66
CA VAL A 152 -3.51 2.82 13.09
C VAL A 152 -2.76 1.69 12.42
N SER A 153 -3.37 0.50 12.40
CA SER A 153 -2.79 -0.67 11.73
C SER A 153 -3.55 -0.97 10.45
N ILE A 154 -2.83 -1.06 9.35
CA ILE A 154 -3.36 -1.53 8.06
C ILE A 154 -3.37 -3.06 8.09
N ARG A 155 -4.48 -3.65 7.71
CA ARG A 155 -4.63 -5.09 7.53
C ARG A 155 -5.12 -5.36 6.13
N ALA A 156 -4.37 -6.15 5.37
CA ALA A 156 -4.73 -6.50 4.00
C ALA A 156 -4.90 -8.01 3.85
N THR A 157 -5.78 -8.39 2.94
CA THR A 157 -5.99 -9.77 2.49
C THR A 157 -5.66 -9.84 1.01
N LEU A 158 -4.84 -10.81 0.64
CA LEU A 158 -4.39 -11.01 -0.72
C LEU A 158 -5.10 -12.21 -1.34
N SER A 159 -5.51 -12.05 -2.58
CA SER A 159 -6.19 -13.08 -3.36
C SER A 159 -5.35 -13.50 -4.58
N PRO A 160 -5.47 -14.76 -5.00
CA PRO A 160 -6.24 -15.83 -4.39
C PRO A 160 -5.62 -16.29 -3.07
N ASN A 161 -6.43 -16.95 -2.22
CA ASN A 161 -6.01 -17.37 -0.87
C ASN A 161 -4.92 -18.46 -0.87
N ASP A 162 -4.69 -19.09 -1.99
CA ASP A 162 -3.66 -20.11 -2.22
C ASP A 162 -2.46 -19.58 -3.04
N ALA A 163 -2.34 -18.26 -3.25
CA ALA A 163 -1.14 -17.66 -3.83
C ALA A 163 0.11 -18.05 -3.02
N ASN A 164 1.25 -18.20 -3.70
CA ASN A 164 2.48 -18.72 -3.08
C ASN A 164 3.08 -17.78 -2.04
N ASN A 165 3.02 -16.47 -2.28
CA ASN A 165 3.44 -15.45 -1.32
C ASN A 165 2.31 -14.45 -1.12
N ARG A 166 1.73 -14.45 0.09
CA ARG A 166 0.63 -13.58 0.50
C ARG A 166 1.08 -12.49 1.47
N ARG A 167 2.35 -12.16 1.45
CA ARG A 167 2.88 -11.03 2.20
C ARG A 167 2.61 -9.74 1.46
N TYR A 168 2.44 -8.68 2.22
CA TYR A 168 2.33 -7.32 1.70
C TYR A 168 3.27 -6.39 2.46
N THR A 169 3.63 -5.31 1.80
CA THR A 169 4.38 -4.20 2.36
C THR A 169 3.48 -2.98 2.48
N VAL A 170 3.80 -2.12 3.41
CA VAL A 170 3.16 -0.81 3.55
C VAL A 170 4.26 0.24 3.51
N ALA A 171 4.10 1.22 2.65
CA ALA A 171 5.07 2.31 2.49
C ALA A 171 4.37 3.67 2.53
N SER A 172 5.07 4.70 2.98
CA SER A 172 4.61 6.08 2.93
C SER A 172 5.51 6.89 2.00
N SER A 173 4.91 7.78 1.21
CA SER A 173 5.63 8.72 0.34
C SER A 173 6.32 9.83 1.15
N ASP A 174 5.88 10.09 2.40
CA ASP A 174 6.48 11.07 3.30
C ASP A 174 6.48 10.54 4.74
N THR A 175 7.68 10.23 5.24
CA THR A 175 7.87 9.67 6.59
C THR A 175 7.82 10.71 7.71
N ASP A 176 7.87 12.00 7.38
CA ASP A 176 7.70 13.09 8.35
C ASP A 176 6.20 13.34 8.61
N VAL A 177 5.35 13.05 7.64
CA VAL A 177 3.89 13.07 7.79
C VAL A 177 3.41 11.76 8.42
N VAL A 178 3.73 10.60 7.80
CA VAL A 178 3.35 9.27 8.29
C VAL A 178 4.54 8.34 8.27
N ARG A 179 4.98 7.90 9.46
CA ARG A 179 5.96 6.83 9.59
C ARG A 179 5.27 5.48 9.55
N VAL A 180 5.84 4.56 8.77
CA VAL A 180 5.39 3.17 8.69
C VAL A 180 6.36 2.27 9.44
N SER A 181 5.82 1.32 10.22
CA SER A 181 6.58 0.24 10.87
C SER A 181 5.78 -1.06 10.75
N GLY A 182 6.22 -1.97 9.88
CA GLY A 182 5.42 -3.13 9.47
C GLY A 182 4.11 -2.67 8.85
N SER A 183 2.99 -3.02 9.47
CA SER A 183 1.65 -2.58 9.05
C SER A 183 1.09 -1.41 9.86
N THR A 184 1.88 -0.81 10.76
CA THR A 184 1.43 0.28 11.62
C THR A 184 1.84 1.62 11.05
N LEU A 185 0.85 2.48 10.84
CA LEU A 185 1.01 3.88 10.49
C LEU A 185 1.06 4.72 11.76
N THR A 186 2.05 5.59 11.89
CA THR A 186 2.19 6.57 12.97
C THR A 186 2.13 7.97 12.38
N ALA A 187 1.10 8.73 12.71
CA ALA A 187 0.94 10.12 12.28
C ALA A 187 1.92 11.03 13.04
N ARG A 188 2.93 11.57 12.36
CA ARG A 188 4.01 12.37 12.96
C ARG A 188 3.83 13.87 12.82
N GLY A 189 3.64 14.33 11.60
CA GLY A 189 3.48 15.74 11.25
C GLY A 189 2.16 15.99 10.55
N ALA A 190 1.57 17.18 10.73
CA ALA A 190 0.44 17.60 9.91
C ALA A 190 0.88 17.76 8.46
N GLY A 191 0.07 17.29 7.52
CA GLY A 191 0.38 17.28 6.10
C GLY A 191 -0.34 16.18 5.36
N GLU A 192 0.04 15.97 4.11
CA GLU A 192 -0.52 14.96 3.23
C GLU A 192 0.57 14.04 2.70
N CYS A 193 0.25 12.75 2.57
CA CYS A 193 1.10 11.76 1.91
C CYS A 193 0.26 10.66 1.27
N ILE A 194 0.89 9.84 0.42
CA ILE A 194 0.31 8.60 -0.09
C ILE A 194 0.87 7.44 0.72
N VAL A 195 -0.01 6.56 1.18
CA VAL A 195 0.36 5.27 1.77
C VAL A 195 -0.03 4.17 0.81
N THR A 196 0.98 3.46 0.31
CA THR A 196 0.83 2.33 -0.62
C THR A 196 0.87 1.02 0.16
N VAL A 197 -0.11 0.17 -0.08
CA VAL A 197 -0.16 -1.23 0.39
C VAL A 197 0.01 -2.12 -0.82
N ALA A 198 1.13 -2.82 -0.94
CA ALA A 198 1.48 -3.59 -2.13
C ALA A 198 1.82 -5.04 -1.81
N SER A 199 1.50 -5.94 -2.72
CA SER A 199 1.95 -7.34 -2.64
C SER A 199 3.48 -7.42 -2.75
N GLU A 200 4.11 -8.16 -1.84
CA GLU A 200 5.57 -8.37 -1.87
C GLU A 200 6.03 -9.15 -3.12
N SER A 201 5.21 -10.05 -3.62
CA SER A 201 5.53 -10.89 -4.78
C SER A 201 5.10 -10.30 -6.12
N ASN A 202 4.17 -9.35 -6.12
CA ASN A 202 3.67 -8.67 -7.30
C ASN A 202 3.34 -7.21 -6.95
N PRO A 203 4.34 -6.30 -6.94
CA PRO A 203 4.15 -4.91 -6.50
C PRO A 203 3.16 -4.09 -7.34
N GLU A 204 2.82 -4.53 -8.56
CA GLU A 204 1.78 -3.90 -9.39
C GLU A 204 0.38 -4.10 -8.78
N VAL A 205 0.21 -5.15 -7.97
CA VAL A 205 -1.00 -5.37 -7.18
C VAL A 205 -0.87 -4.57 -5.90
N SER A 206 -1.41 -3.37 -5.91
CA SER A 206 -1.33 -2.41 -4.81
C SER A 206 -2.60 -1.59 -4.65
N VAL A 207 -2.74 -1.00 -3.48
CA VAL A 207 -3.80 -0.03 -3.14
C VAL A 207 -3.15 1.18 -2.51
N ASP A 208 -3.48 2.37 -3.02
CA ASP A 208 -3.01 3.65 -2.50
C ASP A 208 -4.09 4.32 -1.65
N TYR A 209 -3.67 4.86 -0.52
CA TYR A 209 -4.47 5.72 0.34
C TYR A 209 -3.87 7.12 0.35
N ARG A 210 -4.67 8.10 -0.04
CA ARG A 210 -4.40 9.50 0.27
C ARG A 210 -4.61 9.69 1.76
N VAL A 211 -3.56 10.05 2.49
CA VAL A 211 -3.58 10.21 3.94
C VAL A 211 -3.37 11.68 4.29
N ILE A 212 -4.28 12.25 5.05
CA ILE A 212 -4.15 13.56 5.62
C ILE A 212 -3.96 13.45 7.13
N VAL A 213 -2.87 13.99 7.63
CA VAL A 213 -2.62 14.12 9.08
C VAL A 213 -2.95 15.52 9.53
N ILE A 214 -3.88 15.61 10.49
CA ILE A 214 -4.31 16.89 11.05
C ILE A 214 -3.67 17.15 12.42
N THR A 215 -3.45 18.44 12.73
CA THR A 215 -3.24 18.92 14.10
C THR A 215 -4.59 18.92 14.80
N PRO A 216 -4.80 18.08 15.84
CA PRO A 216 -6.10 17.97 16.50
C PRO A 216 -6.38 19.14 17.41
N VAL A 217 -7.67 19.41 17.64
CA VAL A 217 -8.13 20.32 18.69
C VAL A 217 -7.83 19.70 20.07
N THR A 218 -7.15 20.45 20.92
CA THR A 218 -6.82 20.05 22.30
C THR A 218 -7.65 20.78 23.36
N GLY A 219 -8.40 21.81 22.95
CA GLY A 219 -9.31 22.53 23.83
C GLY A 219 -10.25 23.45 23.08
N VAL A 220 -11.42 23.67 23.65
CA VAL A 220 -12.44 24.61 23.16
C VAL A 220 -12.74 25.59 24.30
N THR A 221 -12.95 26.85 23.98
CA THR A 221 -13.48 27.87 24.89
C THR A 221 -14.69 28.52 24.26
N VAL A 222 -15.68 28.90 25.08
CA VAL A 222 -16.89 29.61 24.61
C VAL A 222 -17.01 30.90 25.40
N THR A 223 -17.17 32.02 24.68
CA THR A 223 -17.53 33.34 25.23
C THR A 223 -18.92 33.72 24.75
N ALA A 224 -19.60 34.59 25.49
CA ALA A 224 -20.93 35.04 25.18
C ALA A 224 -20.97 36.56 25.38
N ASP A 225 -21.62 37.30 24.49
CA ASP A 225 -21.85 38.74 24.63
C ASP A 225 -22.76 38.99 25.82
N THR A 226 -23.79 38.18 26.00
CA THR A 226 -24.63 38.14 27.20
C THR A 226 -25.04 36.71 27.53
N LYS A 227 -25.22 36.41 28.79
CA LYS A 227 -25.76 35.12 29.28
C LYS A 227 -27.19 35.22 29.71
N THR A 228 -27.80 36.41 29.63
CA THR A 228 -29.20 36.64 29.94
C THR A 228 -29.93 37.16 28.71
N LEU A 229 -30.94 36.45 28.28
CA LEU A 229 -31.79 36.74 27.13
C LEU A 229 -33.20 37.01 27.61
N PHE A 230 -33.98 37.72 26.82
CA PHE A 230 -35.45 37.72 26.91
C PHE A 230 -36.04 36.80 25.84
N ILE A 231 -37.25 36.38 26.05
CA ILE A 231 -37.98 35.58 25.02
C ILE A 231 -38.03 36.41 23.72
N GLY A 232 -37.60 35.77 22.59
CA GLY A 232 -37.53 36.41 21.27
C GLY A 232 -36.22 37.17 20.97
N THR A 233 -35.33 37.36 21.95
CA THR A 233 -34.04 38.03 21.71
C THR A 233 -32.91 37.03 21.43
N THR A 234 -31.84 37.51 20.80
CA THR A 234 -30.69 36.72 20.44
C THR A 234 -29.39 37.19 21.15
N ALA A 235 -28.44 36.27 21.27
CA ALA A 235 -27.07 36.58 21.66
C ALA A 235 -26.04 35.80 20.82
N GLN A 236 -24.90 36.39 20.54
CA GLN A 236 -23.81 35.72 19.87
C GLN A 236 -22.93 34.96 20.88
N LEU A 237 -22.72 33.68 20.62
CA LEU A 237 -21.65 32.90 21.25
C LEU A 237 -20.49 32.75 20.28
N THR A 238 -19.28 32.89 20.80
CA THR A 238 -18.04 32.67 20.03
C THR A 238 -17.27 31.52 20.63
N ALA A 239 -17.00 30.51 19.82
CA ALA A 239 -16.12 29.40 20.18
C ALA A 239 -14.72 29.68 19.65
N THR A 240 -13.72 29.38 20.47
CA THR A 240 -12.30 29.44 20.08
C THR A 240 -11.67 28.08 20.40
N VAL A 241 -10.96 27.52 19.43
CA VAL A 241 -10.25 26.24 19.56
C VAL A 241 -8.77 26.44 19.84
N LYS A 242 -8.14 25.47 20.47
CA LYS A 242 -6.70 25.40 20.69
C LYS A 242 -6.17 24.05 20.17
N PRO A 243 -4.93 24.01 19.64
CA PRO A 243 -4.05 25.14 19.35
C PRO A 243 -4.60 26.01 18.19
N ALA A 244 -4.05 27.21 17.99
CA ALA A 244 -4.50 28.12 16.93
C ALA A 244 -4.24 27.58 15.51
N ASP A 245 -3.27 26.67 15.37
CA ASP A 245 -2.92 25.94 14.13
C ASP A 245 -3.67 24.60 14.00
N ALA A 246 -4.77 24.39 14.77
CA ALA A 246 -5.62 23.22 14.58
C ALA A 246 -6.13 23.17 13.12
N SER A 247 -6.04 22.01 12.48
CA SER A 247 -6.36 21.87 11.06
C SER A 247 -7.86 22.03 10.77
N ILE A 248 -8.72 21.70 11.73
CA ILE A 248 -10.17 21.84 11.66
C ILE A 248 -10.60 22.65 12.87
N THR A 249 -11.00 23.90 12.64
CA THR A 249 -11.36 24.85 13.71
C THR A 249 -12.86 24.97 13.96
N GLY A 250 -13.68 24.33 13.12
CA GLY A 250 -15.12 24.33 13.27
C GLY A 250 -15.60 23.67 14.57
N VAL A 251 -16.74 24.12 15.05
CA VAL A 251 -17.45 23.51 16.18
C VAL A 251 -18.89 23.22 15.81
N LYS A 252 -19.44 22.18 16.44
CA LYS A 252 -20.87 21.85 16.39
C LYS A 252 -21.54 22.39 17.64
N TRP A 253 -22.59 23.18 17.46
CA TRP A 253 -23.37 23.75 18.55
C TRP A 253 -24.57 22.88 18.90
N GLU A 254 -24.87 22.77 20.18
CA GLU A 254 -26.03 22.03 20.71
C GLU A 254 -26.58 22.71 21.94
N SER A 255 -27.93 22.77 22.07
CA SER A 255 -28.60 23.20 23.29
C SER A 255 -29.10 21.99 24.08
N THR A 256 -28.91 22.01 25.40
CA THR A 256 -29.47 20.96 26.27
C THR A 256 -30.95 21.09 26.52
N ASN A 257 -31.55 22.25 26.19
CA ASN A 257 -32.99 22.51 26.37
C ASN A 257 -33.48 23.51 25.31
N GLU A 258 -33.90 23.01 24.17
CA GLU A 258 -34.38 23.80 23.05
C GLU A 258 -35.75 24.50 23.34
N LYS A 259 -36.49 24.05 24.36
CA LYS A 259 -37.70 24.74 24.81
C LYS A 259 -37.41 26.06 25.53
N VAL A 260 -36.17 26.24 26.00
CA VAL A 260 -35.69 27.45 26.66
C VAL A 260 -34.83 28.30 25.71
N ALA A 261 -33.86 27.69 25.03
CA ALA A 261 -33.01 28.38 24.08
C ALA A 261 -32.58 27.45 22.96
N VAL A 262 -32.59 27.91 21.73
CA VAL A 262 -32.06 27.24 20.55
C VAL A 262 -30.74 27.91 20.12
N VAL A 263 -29.86 27.19 19.45
CA VAL A 263 -28.62 27.72 18.90
C VAL A 263 -28.48 27.26 17.44
N ASP A 264 -28.06 28.14 16.57
CA ASP A 264 -27.73 27.81 15.17
C ASP A 264 -26.27 27.38 14.96
N GLU A 265 -25.94 27.03 13.75
CA GLU A 265 -24.60 26.62 13.34
C GLU A 265 -23.55 27.73 13.50
N TYR A 266 -23.96 28.98 13.53
CA TYR A 266 -23.08 30.15 13.69
C TYR A 266 -22.90 30.56 15.15
N GLY A 267 -23.56 29.88 16.10
CA GLY A 267 -23.49 30.18 17.53
C GLY A 267 -24.44 31.30 17.96
N VAL A 268 -25.43 31.67 17.13
CA VAL A 268 -26.48 32.60 17.53
C VAL A 268 -27.52 31.86 18.38
N VAL A 269 -27.65 32.27 19.64
CA VAL A 269 -28.61 31.71 20.58
C VAL A 269 -29.88 32.56 20.61
N THR A 270 -31.04 31.95 20.47
CA THR A 270 -32.33 32.59 20.56
C THR A 270 -33.06 32.12 21.81
N GLY A 271 -33.57 33.03 22.63
CA GLY A 271 -34.43 32.75 23.77
C GLY A 271 -35.86 32.37 23.33
N VAL A 272 -36.29 31.15 23.67
CA VAL A 272 -37.59 30.58 23.26
C VAL A 272 -38.57 30.59 24.41
N GLY A 273 -38.14 30.21 25.59
CA GLY A 273 -38.98 30.11 26.77
C GLY A 273 -38.24 30.41 28.07
N ARG A 274 -38.99 30.84 29.12
CA ARG A 274 -38.37 31.15 30.41
C ARG A 274 -37.67 29.93 31.02
N GLY A 275 -36.44 30.12 31.48
CA GLY A 275 -35.66 29.06 32.15
C GLY A 275 -34.16 29.18 31.95
N GLN A 276 -33.47 28.05 32.09
CA GLN A 276 -32.05 27.93 31.82
C GLN A 276 -31.78 26.81 30.81
N ALA A 277 -30.82 27.06 29.93
CA ALA A 277 -30.27 26.06 29.00
C ALA A 277 -28.75 26.13 28.99
N THR A 278 -28.10 25.00 28.81
CA THR A 278 -26.66 24.94 28.58
C THR A 278 -26.42 24.81 27.08
N ILE A 279 -25.68 25.76 26.50
CA ILE A 279 -25.25 25.69 25.10
C ILE A 279 -23.85 25.11 25.09
N ARG A 280 -23.64 24.10 24.24
CA ARG A 280 -22.40 23.36 24.12
C ARG A 280 -21.80 23.55 22.73
N ALA A 281 -20.49 23.81 22.66
CA ALA A 281 -19.69 23.76 21.44
C ALA A 281 -18.76 22.54 21.50
N THR A 282 -18.87 21.66 20.53
CA THR A 282 -18.01 20.46 20.42
C THR A 282 -17.15 20.61 19.16
N ALA A 283 -15.82 20.36 19.28
CA ALA A 283 -14.90 20.42 18.13
C ALA A 283 -15.32 19.46 17.02
N ALA A 284 -15.37 19.95 15.79
CA ALA A 284 -15.80 19.18 14.62
C ALA A 284 -14.74 18.16 14.16
N ASP A 285 -13.47 18.31 14.57
CA ASP A 285 -12.37 17.39 14.21
C ASP A 285 -12.48 15.98 14.80
N GLY A 286 -13.56 15.73 15.59
CA GLY A 286 -13.78 14.47 16.28
C GLY A 286 -12.84 14.20 17.45
N SER A 287 -12.08 15.21 17.94
CA SER A 287 -11.26 15.11 19.17
C SER A 287 -12.12 14.91 20.43
N GLY A 288 -13.40 15.26 20.38
CA GLY A 288 -14.30 15.23 21.51
C GLY A 288 -14.12 16.41 22.49
N GLN A 289 -13.23 17.37 22.16
CA GLN A 289 -13.03 18.58 22.94
C GLN A 289 -14.29 19.44 22.89
N ARG A 290 -14.70 19.98 24.03
CA ARG A 290 -15.94 20.74 24.14
C ARG A 290 -15.88 21.79 25.25
N ALA A 291 -16.68 22.83 25.09
CA ALA A 291 -16.94 23.82 26.13
C ALA A 291 -18.44 24.12 26.17
N SER A 292 -18.89 24.70 27.27
CA SER A 292 -20.29 25.01 27.46
C SER A 292 -20.47 26.35 28.17
N VAL A 293 -21.59 27.00 27.91
CA VAL A 293 -22.04 28.19 28.61
C VAL A 293 -23.50 28.03 29.01
N ASN A 294 -23.85 28.47 30.20
CA ASN A 294 -25.23 28.50 30.67
C ASN A 294 -25.85 29.86 30.26
N VAL A 295 -27.03 29.81 29.66
CA VAL A 295 -27.85 30.95 29.31
C VAL A 295 -29.14 30.92 30.11
N THR A 296 -29.61 32.08 30.55
CA THR A 296 -30.85 32.28 31.26
C THR A 296 -31.79 33.09 30.39
N VAL A 297 -32.99 32.59 30.16
CA VAL A 297 -34.03 33.31 29.41
C VAL A 297 -35.13 33.80 30.39
N LYS A 298 -35.43 35.06 30.31
CA LYS A 298 -36.43 35.74 31.13
C LYS A 298 -37.61 36.18 30.30
N GLN A 299 -38.75 36.41 30.97
CA GLN A 299 -39.91 37.11 30.37
C GLN A 299 -39.48 38.56 30.10
N GLN A 300 -39.95 39.12 28.97
CA GLN A 300 -39.80 40.58 28.77
C GLN A 300 -40.48 41.34 29.90
N PRO A 301 -39.93 42.47 30.38
CA PRO A 301 -40.63 43.37 31.28
C PRO A 301 -41.91 43.85 30.61
N GLU A 302 -43.02 43.85 31.34
CA GLU A 302 -44.25 44.50 30.85
C GLU A 302 -43.96 46.00 30.71
N SER A 303 -44.27 46.56 29.54
CA SER A 303 -44.13 48.01 29.23
C SER A 303 -45.23 48.81 29.84
#